data_3d231a88cbab5c0430e06e402087e5ed
#
_entry.id   3d231a88cbab5c0430e06e402087e5ed
#
_cell.length_a   1.000
_cell.length_b   1.000
_cell.length_c   1.000
_cell.angle_alpha   90.00
_cell.angle_beta   90.00
_cell.angle_gamma   90.00
#
_symmetry.space_group_name_H-M   'P 1'
#
loop_
_entity.id
_entity.type
_entity.pdbx_description
1 polymer ?
#
loop_
_entity_poly.entity_id
_entity_poly.type
_entity_poly.pdbx_seq_one_letter_code
_entity_poly.pdbx_strand_id
1 'polypeptide(L)'
;MKTLIIINDAPYGTEKAFNGLRLANQLVKDFDTNEVVVFLMADAVTCALPNQKTPDGYYNIERMLKIFVQKKGIIKICTSCAEARGINNLPLIDGAHLSTMKELAQLTIDSDKVITF
;
A
#
# COMPACT_ATOMS: atom_id res chain seq x y z
N MET A 1 16.77 2.94 8.90
CA MET A 1 16.05 4.02 8.20
C MET A 1 14.61 3.58 7.99
N LYS A 2 13.68 4.50 7.98
CA LYS A 2 12.27 4.21 7.81
C LYS A 2 11.68 5.08 6.70
N THR A 3 11.00 4.46 5.74
CA THR A 3 10.36 5.15 4.61
C THR A 3 8.87 4.88 4.63
N LEU A 4 8.07 5.95 4.55
CA LEU A 4 6.62 5.89 4.44
C LEU A 4 6.22 6.28 3.02
N ILE A 5 5.49 5.41 2.35
CA ILE A 5 4.93 5.68 1.02
C ILE A 5 3.42 5.75 1.15
N ILE A 6 2.84 6.89 0.81
CA ILE A 6 1.39 7.11 0.83
C ILE A 6 0.88 7.02 -0.60
N ILE A 7 -0.11 6.17 -0.83
CA ILE A 7 -0.75 6.01 -2.15
C ILE A 7 -2.22 6.41 -2.03
N ASN A 8 -2.68 7.28 -2.93
CA ASN A 8 -4.03 7.81 -2.93
C ASN A 8 -4.91 7.29 -4.07
N ASP A 9 -4.30 6.76 -5.13
CA ASP A 9 -5.05 6.36 -6.33
C ASP A 9 -5.42 4.88 -6.33
N ALA A 10 -6.53 4.58 -7.00
CA ALA A 10 -7.00 3.21 -7.23
C ALA A 10 -5.93 2.36 -7.93
N PRO A 11 -6.04 1.02 -7.86
CA PRO A 11 -5.03 0.14 -8.45
C PRO A 11 -4.91 0.29 -9.97
N TYR A 12 -5.98 0.74 -10.62
CA TYR A 12 -6.04 0.87 -12.07
C TYR A 12 -6.72 2.17 -12.45
N GLY A 13 -6.36 2.73 -13.62
CA GLY A 13 -6.84 4.02 -14.10
C GLY A 13 -5.74 5.06 -14.21
N THR A 14 -4.78 5.05 -13.30
CA THR A 14 -3.52 5.81 -13.38
C THR A 14 -2.38 4.86 -13.05
N GLU A 15 -1.13 5.33 -13.22
CA GLU A 15 0.03 4.53 -12.87
C GLU A 15 0.59 4.85 -11.47
N LYS A 16 -0.09 5.67 -10.68
CA LYS A 16 0.45 6.12 -9.39
C LYS A 16 0.59 4.98 -8.39
N ALA A 17 -0.44 4.14 -8.23
CA ALA A 17 -0.36 2.98 -7.35
C ALA A 17 0.73 2.00 -7.82
N PHE A 18 0.78 1.75 -9.12
CA PHE A 18 1.81 0.89 -9.73
C PHE A 18 3.21 1.42 -9.43
N ASN A 19 3.45 2.70 -9.69
CA ASN A 19 4.77 3.29 -9.47
C ASN A 19 5.14 3.37 -7.99
N GLY A 20 4.19 3.67 -7.12
CA GLY A 20 4.42 3.66 -5.68
C GLY A 20 4.85 2.28 -5.19
N LEU A 21 4.20 1.22 -5.67
CA LEU A 21 4.55 -0.15 -5.31
C LEU A 21 5.85 -0.63 -5.95
N ARG A 22 6.17 -0.16 -7.15
CA ARG A 22 7.49 -0.42 -7.75
C ARG A 22 8.59 0.13 -6.86
N LEU A 23 8.46 1.37 -6.41
CA LEU A 23 9.44 1.98 -5.52
C LEU A 23 9.50 1.21 -4.18
N ALA A 24 8.36 0.89 -3.59
CA ALA A 24 8.31 0.15 -2.33
C ALA A 24 9.03 -1.20 -2.45
N ASN A 25 8.75 -1.94 -3.51
CA ASN A 25 9.37 -3.25 -3.74
C ASN A 25 10.88 -3.14 -3.99
N GLN A 26 11.31 -2.10 -4.69
CA GLN A 26 12.74 -1.88 -4.93
C GLN A 26 13.47 -1.54 -3.63
N LEU A 27 12.85 -0.73 -2.77
CA LEU A 27 13.44 -0.36 -1.48
C LEU A 27 13.64 -1.58 -0.57
N VAL A 28 12.63 -2.44 -0.45
CA VAL A 28 12.77 -3.64 0.40
C VAL A 28 13.69 -4.70 -0.22
N LYS A 29 13.89 -4.67 -1.53
CA LYS A 29 14.79 -5.58 -2.23
C LYS A 29 16.25 -5.18 -2.02
N ASP A 30 16.56 -3.90 -2.17
CA ASP A 30 17.96 -3.43 -2.23
C ASP A 30 18.48 -2.90 -0.90
N PHE A 31 17.59 -2.57 0.05
CA PHE A 31 17.96 -1.94 1.33
C PHE A 31 17.26 -2.66 2.48
N ASP A 32 17.79 -3.81 2.86
CA ASP A 32 17.19 -4.71 3.85
C ASP A 32 17.14 -4.12 5.27
N THR A 33 17.94 -3.10 5.57
CA THR A 33 17.90 -2.38 6.85
C THR A 33 16.85 -1.26 6.87
N ASN A 34 16.19 -1.00 5.74
CA ASN A 34 15.18 0.04 5.62
C ASN A 34 13.79 -0.55 5.88
N GLU A 35 13.11 -0.06 6.91
CA GLU A 35 11.70 -0.39 7.13
C GLU A 35 10.84 0.42 6.18
N VAL A 36 10.02 -0.24 5.38
CA VAL A 36 9.14 0.42 4.40
C VAL A 36 7.69 0.14 4.75
N VAL A 37 6.92 1.22 4.91
CA VAL A 37 5.48 1.16 5.15
C VAL A 37 4.77 1.78 3.94
N VAL A 38 3.80 1.07 3.39
CA VAL A 38 2.87 1.59 2.39
C VAL A 38 1.54 1.85 3.07
N PHE A 39 1.07 3.09 3.01
CA PHE A 39 -0.22 3.49 3.58
C PHE A 39 -1.18 3.80 2.43
N LEU A 40 -2.25 3.00 2.33
CA LEU A 40 -3.27 3.12 1.28
C LEU A 40 -4.39 4.02 1.77
N MET A 41 -4.60 5.14 1.09
CA MET A 41 -5.62 6.14 1.40
C MET A 41 -6.56 6.36 0.22
N ALA A 42 -7.68 7.01 0.46
CA ALA A 42 -8.65 7.36 -0.59
C ALA A 42 -8.98 6.12 -1.43
N ASP A 43 -9.02 6.25 -2.74
CA ASP A 43 -9.30 5.12 -3.63
C ASP A 43 -8.24 4.01 -3.58
N ALA A 44 -7.05 4.31 -3.07
CA ALA A 44 -6.00 3.29 -2.95
C ALA A 44 -6.35 2.17 -1.97
N VAL A 45 -7.32 2.36 -1.08
CA VAL A 45 -7.78 1.27 -0.22
C VAL A 45 -8.30 0.08 -1.03
N THR A 46 -8.78 0.33 -2.26
CA THR A 46 -9.23 -0.73 -3.17
C THR A 46 -8.08 -1.57 -3.74
N CYS A 47 -6.84 -1.12 -3.60
CA CYS A 47 -5.67 -1.95 -3.94
C CYS A 47 -5.60 -3.21 -3.07
N ALA A 48 -6.17 -3.17 -1.87
CA ALA A 48 -6.14 -4.28 -0.92
C ALA A 48 -7.24 -5.33 -1.15
N LEU A 49 -8.13 -5.12 -2.11
CA LEU A 49 -9.16 -6.09 -2.46
C LEU A 49 -8.52 -7.22 -3.28
N PRO A 50 -8.67 -8.49 -2.84
CA PRO A 50 -8.11 -9.62 -3.57
C PRO A 50 -8.91 -9.97 -4.83
N ASN A 51 -8.31 -10.79 -5.68
CA ASN A 51 -8.95 -11.41 -6.85
C ASN A 51 -9.35 -10.44 -7.96
N GLN A 52 -8.71 -9.28 -8.04
CA GLN A 52 -8.90 -8.40 -9.18
C GLN A 52 -8.14 -8.95 -10.37
N LYS A 53 -8.84 -9.17 -11.47
CA LYS A 53 -8.27 -9.71 -12.71
C LYS A 53 -8.00 -8.58 -13.69
N THR A 54 -6.81 -8.59 -14.27
CA THR A 54 -6.41 -7.65 -15.31
C THR A 54 -6.20 -8.38 -16.64
N PRO A 55 -6.33 -7.69 -17.78
CA PRO A 55 -5.98 -8.28 -19.08
C PRO A 55 -4.53 -8.75 -19.09
N ASP A 56 -4.23 -9.71 -19.96
CA ASP A 56 -2.86 -10.20 -20.16
C ASP A 56 -1.93 -9.05 -20.53
N GLY A 57 -0.74 -9.05 -19.95
CA GLY A 57 0.23 -7.99 -20.16
C GLY A 57 0.11 -6.79 -19.24
N TYR A 58 -0.97 -6.71 -18.46
CA TYR A 58 -1.11 -5.67 -17.45
C TYR A 58 -0.39 -6.05 -16.16
N TYR A 59 0.07 -5.04 -15.41
CA TYR A 59 0.60 -5.25 -14.07
C TYR A 59 -0.52 -5.70 -13.11
N ASN A 60 -0.15 -6.49 -12.12
CA ASN A 60 -1.09 -7.00 -11.12
C ASN A 60 -0.72 -6.44 -9.74
N ILE A 61 -1.56 -5.55 -9.22
CA ILE A 61 -1.32 -4.86 -7.94
C ILE A 61 -1.33 -5.84 -6.76
N GLU A 62 -2.22 -6.81 -6.76
CA GLU A 62 -2.26 -7.82 -5.68
C GLU A 62 -0.94 -8.58 -5.58
N ARG A 63 -0.38 -9.00 -6.72
CA ARG A 63 0.92 -9.68 -6.75
C ARG A 63 2.03 -8.79 -6.19
N MET A 64 2.03 -7.52 -6.57
CA MET A 64 3.04 -6.56 -6.09
C MET A 64 2.95 -6.36 -4.58
N LEU A 65 1.74 -6.26 -4.03
CA LEU A 65 1.54 -6.15 -2.59
C LEU A 65 1.98 -7.42 -1.86
N LYS A 66 1.67 -8.60 -2.40
CA LYS A 66 2.07 -9.89 -1.80
C LYS A 66 3.60 -10.03 -1.77
N ILE A 67 4.28 -9.66 -2.85
CA ILE A 67 5.75 -9.67 -2.89
C ILE A 67 6.32 -8.71 -1.85
N PHE A 68 5.73 -7.53 -1.72
CA PHE A 68 6.14 -6.53 -0.73
C PHE A 68 6.06 -7.08 0.70
N VAL A 69 4.93 -7.71 1.04
CA VAL A 69 4.74 -8.32 2.37
C VAL A 69 5.73 -9.46 2.61
N GLN A 70 5.97 -10.30 1.61
CA GLN A 70 6.94 -11.41 1.71
C GLN A 70 8.35 -10.91 2.04
N LYS A 71 8.67 -9.70 1.62
CA LYS A 71 9.96 -9.04 1.90
C LYS A 71 9.91 -8.14 3.13
N LYS A 72 8.95 -8.41 4.04
CA LYS A 72 8.77 -7.68 5.30
C LYS A 72 8.28 -6.24 5.15
N GLY A 73 7.73 -5.87 3.99
CA GLY A 73 7.02 -4.62 3.83
C GLY A 73 5.73 -4.60 4.64
N ILE A 74 5.36 -3.44 5.12
CA ILE A 74 4.18 -3.26 5.97
C ILE A 74 3.12 -2.50 5.17
N ILE A 75 1.89 -3.03 5.12
CA ILE A 75 0.77 -2.39 4.44
C ILE A 75 -0.27 -1.97 5.46
N LYS A 76 -0.62 -0.69 5.44
CA LYS A 76 -1.68 -0.10 6.26
C LYS A 76 -2.77 0.46 5.36
N ILE A 77 -4.01 0.37 5.80
CA ILE A 77 -5.19 0.79 5.02
C ILE A 77 -5.99 1.78 5.86
N CYS A 78 -6.31 2.92 5.28
CA CYS A 78 -7.15 3.92 5.95
C CYS A 78 -8.55 3.34 6.21
N THR A 79 -8.92 3.19 7.49
CA THR A 79 -10.22 2.63 7.87
C THR A 79 -11.38 3.50 7.39
N SER A 80 -11.33 4.81 7.62
CA SER A 80 -12.42 5.71 7.20
C SER A 80 -12.58 5.74 5.68
N CYS A 81 -11.50 5.65 4.93
CA CYS A 81 -11.56 5.55 3.48
C CYS A 81 -12.20 4.23 3.02
N ALA A 82 -11.88 3.14 3.72
CA ALA A 82 -12.47 1.83 3.44
C ALA A 82 -13.96 1.81 3.79
N GLU A 83 -14.34 2.39 4.93
CA GLU A 83 -15.74 2.50 5.34
C GLU A 83 -16.56 3.32 4.32
N ALA A 84 -16.01 4.45 3.86
CA ALA A 84 -16.67 5.29 2.87
C ALA A 84 -16.96 4.55 1.56
N ARG A 85 -16.23 3.49 1.26
CA ARG A 85 -16.36 2.67 0.06
C ARG A 85 -17.03 1.32 0.32
N GLY A 86 -17.44 1.07 1.57
CA GLY A 86 -18.15 -0.16 1.94
C GLY A 86 -17.29 -1.41 1.90
N ILE A 87 -15.97 -1.28 2.01
CA ILE A 87 -15.05 -2.42 1.88
C ILE A 87 -14.33 -2.80 3.18
N ASN A 88 -14.55 -2.08 4.26
CA ASN A 88 -13.86 -2.32 5.54
C ASN A 88 -14.15 -3.69 6.14
N ASN A 89 -15.29 -4.31 5.83
CA ASN A 89 -15.67 -5.64 6.31
C ASN A 89 -15.46 -6.74 5.26
N LEU A 90 -14.92 -6.41 4.10
CA LEU A 90 -14.62 -7.41 3.08
C LEU A 90 -13.27 -8.08 3.37
N PRO A 91 -13.05 -9.32 2.88
CA PRO A 91 -11.73 -9.91 2.94
C PRO A 91 -10.72 -9.04 2.21
N LEU A 92 -9.62 -8.72 2.87
CA LEU A 92 -8.52 -7.94 2.30
C LEU A 92 -7.30 -8.84 2.11
N ILE A 93 -6.35 -8.39 1.30
CA ILE A 93 -5.10 -9.13 1.05
C ILE A 93 -4.39 -9.41 2.38
N ASP A 94 -3.88 -10.64 2.56
CA ASP A 94 -3.13 -11.04 3.74
C ASP A 94 -1.91 -10.12 3.95
N GLY A 95 -1.73 -9.67 5.20
CA GLY A 95 -0.65 -8.76 5.54
C GLY A 95 -1.01 -7.29 5.42
N ALA A 96 -2.21 -6.96 4.92
CA ALA A 96 -2.73 -5.60 4.87
C ALA A 96 -3.70 -5.39 6.04
N HIS A 97 -3.47 -4.35 6.84
CA HIS A 97 -4.24 -4.11 8.07
C HIS A 97 -4.87 -2.73 8.10
N LEU A 98 -6.11 -2.67 8.56
CA LEU A 98 -6.81 -1.40 8.77
C LEU A 98 -6.06 -0.55 9.81
N SER A 99 -5.99 0.74 9.56
CA SER A 99 -5.26 1.69 10.37
C SER A 99 -6.03 3.00 10.48
N THR A 100 -5.44 3.96 11.16
CA THR A 100 -6.10 5.23 11.50
C THR A 100 -5.22 6.43 11.12
N MET A 101 -5.82 7.60 11.08
CA MET A 101 -5.08 8.85 10.90
C MET A 101 -4.08 9.07 12.05
N LYS A 102 -4.43 8.63 13.27
CA LYS A 102 -3.50 8.71 14.41
C LYS A 102 -2.22 7.91 14.13
N GLU A 103 -2.36 6.70 13.61
CA GLU A 103 -1.20 5.87 13.27
C GLU A 103 -0.43 6.47 12.10
N LEU A 104 -1.12 7.00 11.08
CA LEU A 104 -0.46 7.67 9.96
C LEU A 104 0.37 8.87 10.42
N ALA A 105 -0.17 9.68 11.34
CA ALA A 105 0.56 10.81 11.91
C ALA A 105 1.83 10.33 12.62
N GLN A 106 1.73 9.26 13.42
CA GLN A 106 2.89 8.71 14.11
C GLN A 106 3.92 8.16 13.11
N LEU A 107 3.46 7.43 12.08
CA LEU A 107 4.35 6.93 11.02
C LEU A 107 5.06 8.07 10.30
N THR A 108 4.35 9.18 10.08
CA THR A 108 4.92 10.36 9.42
C THR A 108 6.05 10.97 10.23
N ILE A 109 5.86 11.12 11.53
CA ILE A 109 6.87 11.67 12.45
C ILE A 109 8.08 10.73 12.58
N ASP A 110 7.82 9.42 12.62
CA ASP A 110 8.88 8.41 12.83
C ASP A 110 9.67 8.11 11.57
N SER A 111 9.18 8.50 10.40
CA SER A 111 9.83 8.17 9.13
C SER A 111 10.90 9.19 8.76
N ASP A 112 12.01 8.70 8.21
CA ASP A 112 13.07 9.54 7.66
C ASP A 112 12.67 10.15 6.31
N LYS A 113 11.87 9.42 5.55
CA LYS A 113 11.37 9.88 4.24
C LYS A 113 9.89 9.57 4.13
N VAL A 114 9.13 10.53 3.59
CA VAL A 114 7.70 10.38 3.30
C VAL A 114 7.50 10.75 1.83
N ILE A 115 6.96 9.83 1.06
CA ILE A 115 6.74 10.01 -0.38
C ILE A 115 5.27 9.71 -0.67
N THR A 116 4.63 10.59 -1.43
CA THR A 116 3.21 10.47 -1.77
C THR A 116 3.03 10.26 -3.28
N PHE A 117 2.23 9.29 -3.62
CA PHE A 117 1.79 9.04 -5.00
C PHE A 117 0.30 9.27 -5.14
#